data_ea96ad9ec02dbca54258397f04b5fe0f
#
_entry.id   ea96ad9ec02dbca54258397f04b5fe0f
#
_cell.length_a   1.000
_cell.length_b   1.000
_cell.length_c   1.000
_cell.angle_alpha   90.00
_cell.angle_beta   90.00
_cell.angle_gamma   90.00
#
_symmetry.space_group_name_H-M   'P 1'
#
loop_
_entity.id
_entity.type
_entity.pdbx_description
1 polymer ?
#
loop_
_entity_poly.entity_id
_entity_poly.type
_entity_poly.pdbx_seq_one_letter_code
_entity_poly.pdbx_strand_id
1 'polypeptide(L)'
;MGIQHVGLARSREPAPQSKRLRPIIAAAILVVLIAIGAYFLFGYTAAQAKPVMDYQAQISIQVENNNSSQIRFIVPPMIGKAGGAWVSHALDQYGVDSNYPVYTDTPPVNYPGYSVIHVRSNTIHSFTLGDFFSVWGYPIGANQTLTFPSHPPDGAIWFMCVGPSSNSMRPGLWGAEVLTSDNPIILIYGKTGCL
;
A
#
# COMPACT_ATOMS: atom_id res chain seq x y z
N MET A 1 -28.55 87.90 -37.12
CA MET A 1 -27.20 87.44 -37.39
C MET A 1 -26.65 86.85 -36.11
N GLY A 2 -26.70 85.54 -35.96
CA GLY A 2 -26.26 84.82 -34.77
C GLY A 2 -24.99 84.06 -35.09
N ILE A 3 -23.97 84.32 -34.39
CA ILE A 3 -22.67 83.64 -34.49
C ILE A 3 -22.69 82.47 -33.52
N GLN A 4 -22.63 81.21 -34.01
CA GLN A 4 -22.47 80.01 -33.20
C GLN A 4 -20.98 79.78 -32.91
N HIS A 5 -20.70 79.76 -31.62
CA HIS A 5 -19.37 79.29 -31.14
C HIS A 5 -19.34 77.77 -31.12
N VAL A 6 -18.50 77.18 -31.96
CA VAL A 6 -18.14 75.77 -31.96
C VAL A 6 -17.12 75.55 -30.88
N GLY A 7 -17.51 74.87 -29.81
CA GLY A 7 -16.58 74.47 -28.74
C GLY A 7 -15.77 73.24 -29.18
N LEU A 8 -14.46 73.41 -29.30
CA LEU A 8 -13.48 72.34 -29.52
C LEU A 8 -13.38 71.45 -28.26
N ALA A 9 -13.86 70.22 -28.37
CA ALA A 9 -13.64 69.20 -27.35
C ALA A 9 -12.15 68.80 -27.31
N ARG A 10 -11.47 69.10 -26.21
CA ARG A 10 -10.11 68.62 -25.92
C ARG A 10 -10.20 67.12 -25.62
N SER A 11 -9.68 66.29 -26.52
CA SER A 11 -9.43 64.90 -26.25
C SER A 11 -8.39 64.73 -25.12
N ARG A 12 -8.80 64.13 -24.01
CA ARG A 12 -7.91 63.75 -22.91
C ARG A 12 -7.06 62.57 -23.37
N GLU A 13 -5.78 62.80 -23.49
CA GLU A 13 -4.78 61.78 -23.71
C GLU A 13 -4.70 60.84 -22.48
N PRO A 14 -4.81 59.50 -22.61
CA PRO A 14 -4.76 58.61 -21.47
C PRO A 14 -3.32 58.58 -20.93
N ALA A 15 -3.19 58.82 -19.64
CA ALA A 15 -1.90 58.83 -18.94
C ALA A 15 -1.14 57.49 -19.06
N PRO A 16 0.16 57.48 -19.25
CA PRO A 16 0.96 56.25 -19.41
C PRO A 16 1.14 55.53 -18.07
N GLN A 17 0.20 54.65 -17.71
CA GLN A 17 0.24 53.86 -16.47
C GLN A 17 1.08 52.55 -16.57
N SER A 18 1.69 52.21 -17.71
CA SER A 18 2.23 50.88 -17.94
C SER A 18 3.67 50.63 -17.49
N LYS A 19 4.47 51.64 -17.16
CA LYS A 19 5.91 51.45 -16.91
C LYS A 19 6.25 50.88 -15.53
N ARG A 20 5.39 51.03 -14.51
CA ARG A 20 5.66 50.58 -13.12
C ARG A 20 5.10 49.16 -12.83
N LEU A 21 4.13 48.67 -13.58
CA LEU A 21 3.55 47.33 -13.37
C LEU A 21 4.48 46.19 -13.84
N ARG A 22 5.30 46.41 -14.85
CA ARG A 22 6.18 45.41 -15.43
C ARG A 22 7.18 44.78 -14.44
N PRO A 23 7.89 45.53 -13.58
CA PRO A 23 8.83 44.94 -12.63
C PRO A 23 8.12 44.19 -11.50
N ILE A 24 6.89 44.57 -11.11
CA ILE A 24 6.13 43.88 -10.07
C ILE A 24 5.66 42.53 -10.57
N ILE A 25 5.16 42.45 -11.81
CA ILE A 25 4.73 41.17 -12.44
C ILE A 25 5.94 40.25 -12.63
N ALA A 26 7.09 40.78 -13.07
CA ALA A 26 8.29 39.96 -13.22
C ALA A 26 8.80 39.39 -11.87
N ALA A 27 8.75 40.19 -10.80
CA ALA A 27 9.11 39.74 -9.45
C ALA A 27 8.15 38.64 -8.93
N ALA A 28 6.85 38.80 -9.15
CA ALA A 28 5.85 37.81 -8.76
C ALA A 28 6.05 36.47 -9.49
N ILE A 29 6.32 36.51 -10.79
CA ILE A 29 6.60 35.30 -11.58
C ILE A 29 7.87 34.61 -11.08
N LEU A 30 8.93 35.38 -10.75
CA LEU A 30 10.16 34.81 -10.22
C LEU A 30 9.95 34.10 -8.88
N VAL A 31 9.17 34.67 -7.96
CA VAL A 31 8.84 34.07 -6.67
C VAL A 31 8.06 32.76 -6.86
N VAL A 32 7.09 32.73 -7.78
CA VAL A 32 6.34 31.51 -8.08
C VAL A 32 7.24 30.43 -8.68
N LEU A 33 8.14 30.78 -9.58
CA LEU A 33 9.10 29.82 -10.16
C LEU A 33 10.08 29.27 -9.11
N ILE A 34 10.55 30.12 -8.18
CA ILE A 34 11.39 29.67 -7.06
C ILE A 34 10.61 28.74 -6.13
N ALA A 35 9.36 29.05 -5.81
CA ALA A 35 8.51 28.21 -4.95
C ALA A 35 8.22 26.86 -5.62
N ILE A 36 7.94 26.83 -6.92
CA ILE A 36 7.76 25.59 -7.69
C ILE A 36 9.07 24.82 -7.74
N GLY A 37 10.21 25.46 -8.01
CA GLY A 37 11.52 24.81 -8.00
C GLY A 37 11.89 24.23 -6.64
N ALA A 38 11.63 24.96 -5.55
CA ALA A 38 11.81 24.47 -4.19
C ALA A 38 10.89 23.27 -3.88
N TYR A 39 9.63 23.33 -4.30
CA TYR A 39 8.69 22.21 -4.15
C TYR A 39 9.19 20.94 -4.87
N PHE A 40 9.70 21.07 -6.10
CA PHE A 40 10.26 19.93 -6.82
C PHE A 40 11.59 19.45 -6.21
N LEU A 41 12.47 20.31 -5.75
CA LEU A 41 13.75 19.92 -5.16
C LEU A 41 13.60 19.33 -3.75
N PHE A 42 12.78 19.92 -2.90
CA PHE A 42 12.60 19.46 -1.51
C PHE A 42 11.46 18.44 -1.33
N GLY A 43 10.40 18.53 -2.11
CA GLY A 43 9.29 17.56 -2.08
C GLY A 43 9.69 16.21 -2.67
N TYR A 44 10.53 16.20 -3.72
CA TYR A 44 10.97 14.94 -4.36
C TYR A 44 12.02 14.20 -3.54
N THR A 45 12.87 14.90 -2.80
CA THR A 45 13.90 14.26 -1.96
C THR A 45 13.35 13.72 -0.63
N ALA A 46 12.21 14.23 -0.15
CA ALA A 46 11.55 13.69 1.05
C ALA A 46 10.86 12.33 0.82
N ALA A 47 10.65 11.92 -0.45
CA ALA A 47 9.85 10.75 -0.80
C ALA A 47 10.63 9.43 -0.86
N GLN A 48 11.93 9.42 -0.63
CA GLN A 48 12.73 8.18 -0.71
C GLN A 48 13.56 7.95 0.56
N ALA A 49 12.90 7.96 1.72
CA ALA A 49 13.55 7.44 2.92
C ALA A 49 13.85 5.94 2.70
N LYS A 50 15.14 5.58 2.74
CA LYS A 50 15.55 4.16 2.66
C LYS A 50 14.82 3.38 3.75
N PRO A 51 14.15 2.27 3.43
CA PRO A 51 13.47 1.48 4.44
C PRO A 51 14.47 0.96 5.48
N VAL A 52 14.06 0.94 6.72
CA VAL A 52 14.82 0.38 7.85
C VAL A 52 14.65 -1.14 7.86
N MET A 53 13.47 -1.62 7.45
CA MET A 53 13.17 -3.03 7.25
C MET A 53 12.75 -3.24 5.80
N ASP A 54 13.34 -4.27 5.16
CA ASP A 54 13.01 -4.67 3.78
C ASP A 54 13.30 -6.15 3.59
N TYR A 55 12.26 -6.99 3.71
CA TYR A 55 12.36 -8.42 3.51
C TYR A 55 11.04 -8.99 2.99
N GLN A 56 11.05 -10.28 2.64
CA GLN A 56 9.90 -11.00 2.10
C GLN A 56 9.56 -12.19 2.99
N ALA A 57 8.29 -12.33 3.34
CA ALA A 57 7.74 -13.51 3.96
C ALA A 57 6.95 -14.33 2.93
N GLN A 58 6.89 -15.63 3.11
CA GLN A 58 6.21 -16.55 2.20
C GLN A 58 4.94 -17.10 2.84
N ILE A 59 3.83 -17.10 2.09
CA ILE A 59 2.58 -17.69 2.51
C ILE A 59 2.00 -18.60 1.42
N SER A 60 1.52 -19.77 1.80
CA SER A 60 0.72 -20.67 0.96
C SER A 60 -0.62 -20.91 1.62
N ILE A 61 -1.70 -20.76 0.87
CA ILE A 61 -3.06 -21.07 1.33
C ILE A 61 -3.58 -22.24 0.50
N GLN A 62 -3.94 -23.31 1.16
CA GLN A 62 -4.35 -24.55 0.53
C GLN A 62 -5.75 -24.94 1.05
N VAL A 63 -6.63 -25.31 0.13
CA VAL A 63 -7.98 -25.77 0.43
C VAL A 63 -8.12 -27.18 -0.10
N GLU A 64 -8.38 -28.14 0.78
CA GLU A 64 -8.65 -29.52 0.40
C GLU A 64 -10.05 -29.59 -0.22
N ASN A 65 -10.15 -30.17 -1.40
CA ASN A 65 -11.45 -30.45 -2.04
C ASN A 65 -12.00 -31.80 -1.60
N ASN A 66 -13.24 -32.11 -2.00
CA ASN A 66 -13.95 -33.37 -1.66
C ASN A 66 -13.23 -34.65 -2.09
N ASN A 67 -12.23 -34.55 -2.98
CA ASN A 67 -11.41 -35.65 -3.47
C ASN A 67 -10.05 -35.74 -2.81
N SER A 68 -9.86 -35.07 -1.67
CA SER A 68 -8.56 -34.95 -0.95
C SER A 68 -7.43 -34.30 -1.79
N SER A 69 -7.77 -33.65 -2.88
CA SER A 69 -6.82 -32.86 -3.66
C SER A 69 -6.72 -31.45 -3.08
N GLN A 70 -5.51 -30.95 -2.93
CA GLN A 70 -5.28 -29.59 -2.45
C GLN A 70 -5.36 -28.59 -3.60
N ILE A 71 -6.24 -27.62 -3.48
CA ILE A 71 -6.33 -26.47 -4.36
C ILE A 71 -5.62 -25.32 -3.68
N ARG A 72 -4.69 -24.69 -4.37
CA ARG A 72 -4.01 -23.48 -3.86
C ARG A 72 -4.86 -22.25 -4.08
N PHE A 73 -5.07 -21.51 -3.02
CA PHE A 73 -5.66 -20.19 -3.09
C PHE A 73 -4.52 -19.17 -3.35
N ILE A 74 -4.63 -18.45 -4.46
CA ILE A 74 -3.66 -17.42 -4.81
C ILE A 74 -3.99 -16.16 -4.04
N VAL A 75 -3.07 -15.69 -3.21
CA VAL A 75 -3.21 -14.39 -2.53
C VAL A 75 -3.21 -13.30 -3.61
N PRO A 76 -4.22 -12.42 -3.63
CA PRO A 76 -4.30 -11.37 -4.64
C PRO A 76 -3.10 -10.43 -4.59
N PRO A 77 -2.73 -9.84 -5.72
CA PRO A 77 -1.78 -8.74 -5.74
C PRO A 77 -2.40 -7.44 -5.19
N MET A 78 -1.57 -6.45 -4.94
CA MET A 78 -1.96 -5.10 -4.55
C MET A 78 -2.65 -4.97 -3.19
N ILE A 79 -2.56 -5.99 -2.30
CA ILE A 79 -2.97 -5.83 -0.90
C ILE A 79 -2.00 -4.85 -0.23
N GLY A 80 -2.51 -3.86 0.50
CA GLY A 80 -1.70 -2.82 1.16
C GLY A 80 -1.09 -1.79 0.21
N LYS A 81 -1.61 -1.69 -1.02
CA LYS A 81 -1.17 -0.72 -2.04
C LYS A 81 -2.34 0.13 -2.54
N ALA A 82 -2.02 1.33 -3.02
CA ALA A 82 -3.03 2.22 -3.61
C ALA A 82 -3.72 1.53 -4.81
N GLY A 83 -5.04 1.52 -4.80
CA GLY A 83 -5.86 0.86 -5.83
C GLY A 83 -6.14 -0.62 -5.60
N GLY A 84 -5.58 -1.22 -4.55
CA GLY A 84 -5.85 -2.59 -4.12
C GLY A 84 -6.63 -2.67 -2.79
N ALA A 85 -6.58 -3.83 -2.15
CA ALA A 85 -7.19 -4.02 -0.84
C ALA A 85 -6.36 -3.30 0.24
N TRP A 86 -6.97 -2.31 0.90
CA TRP A 86 -6.36 -1.55 1.99
C TRP A 86 -7.44 -1.17 3.00
N VAL A 87 -7.87 -2.16 3.79
CA VAL A 87 -9.00 -2.02 4.72
C VAL A 87 -8.57 -1.42 6.07
N SER A 88 -7.43 -1.85 6.59
CA SER A 88 -6.86 -1.33 7.84
C SER A 88 -5.82 -0.25 7.56
N HIS A 89 -5.88 0.83 8.34
CA HIS A 89 -4.93 1.95 8.33
C HIS A 89 -4.11 2.03 9.62
N ALA A 90 -4.18 1.00 10.48
CA ALA A 90 -3.59 1.02 11.82
C ALA A 90 -2.06 1.18 11.84
N LEU A 91 -1.39 0.77 10.75
CA LEU A 91 0.08 0.78 10.65
C LEU A 91 0.61 1.68 9.52
N ASP A 92 -0.22 2.57 8.96
CA ASP A 92 0.17 3.46 7.86
C ASP A 92 1.44 4.27 8.16
N GLN A 93 1.63 4.66 9.43
CA GLN A 93 2.80 5.42 9.87
C GLN A 93 4.13 4.67 9.71
N TYR A 94 4.09 3.35 9.58
CA TYR A 94 5.28 2.50 9.36
C TYR A 94 5.57 2.25 7.88
N GLY A 95 4.63 2.62 7.00
CA GLY A 95 4.73 2.40 5.56
C GLY A 95 5.82 3.22 4.88
N VAL A 96 6.27 2.76 3.72
CA VAL A 96 7.26 3.42 2.86
C VAL A 96 6.72 3.48 1.43
N ASP A 97 7.04 4.54 0.71
CA ASP A 97 6.66 4.74 -0.70
C ASP A 97 5.14 4.65 -0.93
N SER A 98 4.35 5.17 0.01
CA SER A 98 2.88 5.15 -0.04
C SER A 98 2.28 3.73 -0.07
N ASN A 99 3.00 2.73 0.44
CA ASN A 99 2.49 1.39 0.67
C ASN A 99 2.30 1.15 2.17
N TYR A 100 1.37 0.26 2.51
CA TYR A 100 1.26 -0.30 3.86
C TYR A 100 2.53 -1.11 4.17
N PRO A 101 2.99 -1.20 5.43
CA PRO A 101 4.26 -1.86 5.75
C PRO A 101 4.28 -3.36 5.41
N VAL A 102 3.11 -3.99 5.27
CA VAL A 102 2.96 -5.38 4.80
C VAL A 102 2.05 -5.39 3.58
N TYR A 103 2.56 -5.79 2.42
CA TYR A 103 1.83 -5.69 1.16
C TYR A 103 2.20 -6.81 0.17
N THR A 104 1.42 -6.95 -0.91
CA THR A 104 1.72 -7.84 -2.03
C THR A 104 1.91 -7.07 -3.32
N ASP A 105 2.85 -7.53 -4.17
CA ASP A 105 3.11 -6.98 -5.49
C ASP A 105 2.39 -7.75 -6.61
N THR A 106 2.43 -7.18 -7.81
CA THR A 106 2.01 -7.80 -9.07
C THR A 106 3.21 -8.03 -9.96
N PRO A 107 3.34 -9.20 -10.58
CA PRO A 107 2.69 -10.47 -10.28
C PRO A 107 3.32 -11.11 -9.04
N PRO A 108 2.70 -12.13 -8.44
CA PRO A 108 3.36 -12.89 -7.39
C PRO A 108 4.67 -13.43 -7.95
N VAL A 109 5.78 -13.08 -7.32
CA VAL A 109 7.08 -13.62 -7.69
C VAL A 109 6.99 -15.14 -7.62
N ASN A 110 7.37 -15.81 -8.70
CA ASN A 110 7.19 -17.25 -8.91
C ASN A 110 8.04 -18.11 -7.99
N TYR A 111 7.67 -18.19 -6.73
CA TYR A 111 8.03 -19.34 -5.91
C TYR A 111 6.96 -20.40 -6.12
N PRO A 112 7.28 -21.61 -6.58
CA PRO A 112 6.27 -22.63 -6.81
C PRO A 112 5.53 -22.90 -5.50
N GLY A 113 4.30 -22.44 -5.42
CA GLY A 113 3.38 -22.71 -4.33
C GLY A 113 3.26 -21.69 -3.21
N TYR A 114 3.98 -20.59 -3.25
CA TYR A 114 3.89 -19.52 -2.26
C TYR A 114 3.56 -18.18 -2.90
N SER A 115 2.78 -17.38 -2.19
CA SER A 115 2.66 -15.95 -2.43
C SER A 115 3.65 -15.21 -1.54
N VAL A 116 4.16 -14.09 -2.03
CA VAL A 116 5.14 -13.27 -1.31
C VAL A 116 4.43 -12.09 -0.66
N ILE A 117 4.65 -11.92 0.64
CA ILE A 117 4.29 -10.74 1.40
C ILE A 117 5.57 -9.93 1.58
N HIS A 118 5.58 -8.70 1.07
CA HIS A 118 6.66 -7.76 1.33
C HIS A 118 6.46 -7.11 2.69
N VAL A 119 7.52 -7.06 3.48
CA VAL A 119 7.58 -6.34 4.74
C VAL A 119 8.58 -5.22 4.58
N ARG A 120 8.08 -3.97 4.48
CA ARG A 120 8.90 -2.81 4.23
C ARG A 120 8.48 -1.64 5.11
N SER A 121 9.37 -1.17 5.96
CA SER A 121 9.04 -0.20 6.99
C SER A 121 10.14 0.85 7.17
N ASN A 122 9.73 2.06 7.57
CA ASN A 122 10.60 3.18 7.94
C ASN A 122 11.17 3.05 9.36
N THR A 123 10.79 2.04 10.12
CA THR A 123 11.25 1.78 11.50
C THR A 123 11.25 0.29 11.81
N ILE A 124 11.96 -0.10 12.87
CA ILE A 124 11.95 -1.48 13.37
C ILE A 124 10.63 -1.75 14.07
N HIS A 125 9.86 -2.73 13.60
CA HIS A 125 8.60 -3.17 14.15
C HIS A 125 8.37 -4.65 13.87
N SER A 126 7.70 -5.38 14.77
CA SER A 126 7.33 -6.77 14.53
C SER A 126 5.98 -6.82 13.81
N PHE A 127 6.01 -7.08 12.51
CA PHE A 127 4.80 -7.26 11.72
C PHE A 127 4.33 -8.70 11.76
N THR A 128 3.02 -8.87 11.89
CA THR A 128 2.38 -10.18 12.06
C THR A 128 1.53 -10.56 10.85
N LEU A 129 1.17 -11.83 10.77
CA LEU A 129 0.20 -12.30 9.79
C LEU A 129 -1.18 -11.66 10.00
N GLY A 130 -1.55 -11.34 11.25
CA GLY A 130 -2.77 -10.60 11.58
C GLY A 130 -2.78 -9.20 10.96
N ASP A 131 -1.65 -8.51 10.94
CA ASP A 131 -1.52 -7.19 10.31
C ASP A 131 -1.78 -7.29 8.80
N PHE A 132 -1.23 -8.33 8.15
CA PHE A 132 -1.46 -8.58 6.74
C PHE A 132 -2.93 -8.91 6.43
N PHE A 133 -3.55 -9.78 7.21
CA PHE A 133 -4.96 -10.13 7.03
C PHE A 133 -5.89 -8.95 7.35
N SER A 134 -5.53 -8.10 8.30
CA SER A 134 -6.28 -6.88 8.63
C SER A 134 -6.30 -5.89 7.47
N VAL A 135 -5.16 -5.64 6.81
CA VAL A 135 -5.13 -4.76 5.63
C VAL A 135 -5.84 -5.39 4.44
N TRP A 136 -5.81 -6.71 4.30
CA TRP A 136 -6.57 -7.44 3.29
C TRP A 136 -8.08 -7.43 3.55
N GLY A 137 -8.51 -7.29 4.81
CA GLY A 137 -9.91 -7.23 5.20
C GLY A 137 -10.54 -8.60 5.48
N TYR A 138 -9.74 -9.60 5.81
CA TYR A 138 -10.20 -10.94 6.15
C TYR A 138 -9.80 -11.36 7.56
N PRO A 139 -10.61 -12.19 8.23
CA PRO A 139 -10.23 -12.81 9.49
C PRO A 139 -9.11 -13.83 9.30
N ILE A 140 -8.29 -14.02 10.35
CA ILE A 140 -7.30 -15.08 10.46
C ILE A 140 -7.38 -15.72 11.84
N GLY A 141 -7.67 -17.01 11.90
CA GLY A 141 -7.77 -17.77 13.15
C GLY A 141 -8.20 -19.21 12.92
N ALA A 142 -8.08 -20.03 13.98
CA ALA A 142 -8.44 -21.45 13.93
C ALA A 142 -9.93 -21.69 13.62
N ASN A 143 -10.80 -20.79 14.07
CA ASN A 143 -12.24 -20.92 13.87
C ASN A 143 -12.72 -20.38 12.52
N GLN A 144 -11.97 -19.45 11.94
CA GLN A 144 -12.28 -18.86 10.64
C GLN A 144 -11.02 -18.24 10.04
N THR A 145 -10.76 -18.53 8.78
CA THR A 145 -9.74 -17.84 7.97
C THR A 145 -10.35 -17.55 6.61
N LEU A 146 -10.14 -16.34 6.10
CA LEU A 146 -10.83 -15.83 4.92
C LEU A 146 -12.36 -15.92 5.09
N THR A 147 -13.05 -16.50 4.12
CA THR A 147 -14.50 -16.73 4.15
C THR A 147 -14.88 -18.14 4.62
N PHE A 148 -13.90 -18.99 4.97
CA PHE A 148 -14.13 -20.38 5.34
C PHE A 148 -14.18 -20.54 6.87
N PRO A 149 -15.34 -20.84 7.47
CA PRO A 149 -15.43 -21.17 8.87
C PRO A 149 -14.88 -22.59 9.13
N SER A 150 -14.23 -22.80 10.26
CA SER A 150 -13.95 -24.15 10.73
C SER A 150 -15.23 -24.87 11.14
N HIS A 151 -15.22 -26.19 11.06
CA HIS A 151 -16.35 -27.07 11.40
C HIS A 151 -17.57 -26.98 10.45
N PRO A 152 -17.34 -26.98 9.12
CA PRO A 152 -18.45 -27.24 8.20
C PRO A 152 -18.98 -28.67 8.39
N PRO A 153 -20.12 -29.05 7.78
CA PRO A 153 -20.69 -30.38 7.87
C PRO A 153 -19.75 -31.53 7.50
N ASP A 154 -18.72 -31.25 6.70
CA ASP A 154 -17.70 -32.24 6.26
C ASP A 154 -16.54 -32.42 7.26
N GLY A 155 -16.49 -31.66 8.35
CA GLY A 155 -15.46 -31.73 9.39
C GLY A 155 -14.11 -31.15 9.02
N ALA A 156 -14.00 -30.35 7.94
CA ALA A 156 -12.76 -29.63 7.61
C ALA A 156 -12.48 -28.51 8.62
N ILE A 157 -11.22 -28.34 8.98
CA ILE A 157 -10.76 -27.26 9.88
C ILE A 157 -9.54 -26.58 9.30
N TRP A 158 -9.19 -25.43 9.85
CA TRP A 158 -7.98 -24.72 9.51
C TRP A 158 -6.79 -25.23 10.33
N PHE A 159 -5.67 -25.44 9.65
CA PHE A 159 -4.34 -25.66 10.22
C PHE A 159 -3.42 -24.54 9.79
N MET A 160 -2.49 -24.19 10.65
CA MET A 160 -1.41 -23.25 10.35
C MET A 160 -0.08 -23.89 10.68
N CYS A 161 0.75 -24.06 9.67
CA CYS A 161 2.06 -24.69 9.73
C CYS A 161 3.13 -23.67 9.38
N VAL A 162 4.18 -23.59 10.19
CA VAL A 162 5.28 -22.61 10.02
C VAL A 162 6.60 -23.34 10.11
N GLY A 163 7.45 -23.13 9.12
CA GLY A 163 8.80 -23.71 9.13
C GLY A 163 9.38 -23.87 7.73
N PRO A 164 10.72 -23.99 7.61
CA PRO A 164 11.44 -24.01 6.33
C PRO A 164 11.29 -25.32 5.54
N SER A 165 10.84 -26.40 6.17
CA SER A 165 10.64 -27.70 5.51
C SER A 165 9.58 -28.52 6.22
N SER A 166 9.00 -29.52 5.53
CA SER A 166 7.98 -30.43 6.09
C SER A 166 8.43 -31.09 7.41
N ASN A 167 9.71 -31.42 7.54
CA ASN A 167 10.26 -32.08 8.73
C ASN A 167 10.51 -31.14 9.92
N SER A 168 10.40 -29.84 9.73
CA SER A 168 10.65 -28.81 10.75
C SER A 168 9.47 -27.87 10.96
N MET A 169 8.29 -28.22 10.46
CA MET A 169 7.09 -27.42 10.66
C MET A 169 6.59 -27.52 12.10
N ARG A 170 6.16 -26.38 12.63
CA ARG A 170 5.44 -26.26 13.90
C ARG A 170 4.05 -25.68 13.67
N PRO A 171 3.13 -25.87 14.61
CA PRO A 171 1.89 -25.08 14.60
C PRO A 171 2.20 -23.58 14.68
N GLY A 172 1.49 -22.80 13.90
CA GLY A 172 1.62 -21.35 13.92
C GLY A 172 0.74 -20.68 14.99
N LEU A 173 0.99 -19.41 15.20
CA LEU A 173 0.31 -18.58 16.20
C LEU A 173 -0.85 -17.75 15.61
N TRP A 174 -1.33 -18.13 14.43
CA TRP A 174 -2.40 -17.44 13.70
C TRP A 174 -2.08 -15.96 13.45
N GLY A 175 -2.99 -15.07 13.84
CA GLY A 175 -2.79 -13.64 13.69
C GLY A 175 -1.57 -13.10 14.44
N ALA A 176 -1.10 -13.77 15.50
CA ALA A 176 0.09 -13.39 16.24
C ALA A 176 1.41 -13.92 15.65
N GLU A 177 1.36 -14.72 14.57
CA GLU A 177 2.58 -15.22 13.91
C GLU A 177 3.35 -14.06 13.27
N VAL A 178 4.62 -13.90 13.66
CA VAL A 178 5.51 -12.86 13.14
C VAL A 178 5.97 -13.24 11.74
N LEU A 179 5.85 -12.30 10.81
CA LEU A 179 6.36 -12.47 9.44
C LEU A 179 7.89 -12.44 9.45
N THR A 180 8.50 -13.46 8.87
CA THR A 180 9.97 -13.58 8.74
C THR A 180 10.32 -14.10 7.34
N SER A 181 11.57 -13.89 6.90
CA SER A 181 12.08 -14.43 5.63
C SER A 181 12.32 -15.94 5.66
N ASP A 182 12.55 -16.50 6.85
CA ASP A 182 13.14 -17.84 6.98
C ASP A 182 12.08 -18.93 7.25
N ASN A 183 10.88 -18.51 7.63
CA ASN A 183 9.81 -19.43 8.02
C ASN A 183 8.58 -19.24 7.14
N PRO A 184 8.46 -19.97 6.02
CA PRO A 184 7.24 -20.03 5.25
C PRO A 184 6.01 -20.41 6.09
N ILE A 185 4.89 -19.78 5.81
CA ILE A 185 3.63 -20.01 6.48
C ILE A 185 2.72 -20.77 5.52
N ILE A 186 2.16 -21.88 5.97
CA ILE A 186 1.16 -22.66 5.22
C ILE A 186 -0.13 -22.68 5.99
N LEU A 187 -1.19 -22.18 5.38
CA LEU A 187 -2.57 -22.29 5.87
C LEU A 187 -3.24 -23.42 5.09
N ILE A 188 -3.77 -24.41 5.79
CA ILE A 188 -4.44 -25.56 5.21
C ILE A 188 -5.87 -25.61 5.74
N TYR A 189 -6.85 -25.60 4.85
CA TYR A 189 -8.24 -25.91 5.15
C TYR A 189 -8.54 -27.33 4.69
N GLY A 190 -8.76 -28.25 5.63
CA GLY A 190 -8.94 -29.64 5.29
C GLY A 190 -9.09 -30.54 6.51
N LYS A 191 -8.94 -31.86 6.29
CA LYS A 191 -9.00 -32.89 7.33
C LYS A 191 -7.62 -33.29 7.85
N THR A 192 -6.59 -32.97 7.09
CA THR A 192 -5.18 -33.30 7.40
C THR A 192 -4.40 -32.03 7.67
N GLY A 193 -3.62 -32.02 8.74
CA GLY A 193 -2.83 -30.86 9.16
C GLY A 193 -1.41 -30.83 8.62
N CYS A 194 -0.50 -30.27 9.40
CA CYS A 194 0.93 -30.20 9.11
C CYS A 194 1.54 -31.61 9.11
N LEU A 195 1.84 -32.13 7.95
CA LEU A 195 2.50 -33.42 7.73
C LEU A 195 3.99 -33.20 7.49
#